data_e35304378aedc7453b9085ff29b921a4
#
_entry.id   e35304378aedc7453b9085ff29b921a4
#
_cell.length_a   1.000
_cell.length_b   1.000
_cell.length_c   1.000
_cell.angle_alpha   90.00
_cell.angle_beta   90.00
_cell.angle_gamma   90.00
#
_symmetry.space_group_name_H-M   'P 1'
#
loop_
_entity.id
_entity.type
_entity.pdbx_description
1 polymer ?
#
loop_
_entity_poly.entity_id
_entity_poly.type
_entity_poly.pdbx_seq_one_letter_code
_entity_poly.pdbx_strand_id
1 'polypeptide(L)'
;MNVTVICDVLGEPNNGTTIATLNFIRHLKSKGHRVTVVSADKVTDGAENRYVVPTINFGPFNAALKRNGVLLAKADKHILTKAIEEADAVHIQFPFALGAAGAKLAQKMHKPVTASFHCQAENVTSHIGMMNFRPANRLTYKIFYRRVYRYCDIVHYPT
;
A
#
# COMPACT_ATOMS: atom_id res chain seq x y z
N MET A 1 -7.81 -3.20 -19.01
CA MET A 1 -7.04 -2.13 -18.38
C MET A 1 -5.82 -2.73 -17.66
N ASN A 2 -4.75 -1.98 -17.57
CA ASN A 2 -3.58 -2.32 -16.75
C ASN A 2 -3.70 -1.58 -15.40
N VAL A 3 -3.84 -2.31 -14.31
CA VAL A 3 -3.97 -1.73 -12.97
C VAL A 3 -2.71 -2.02 -12.17
N THR A 4 -2.04 -0.97 -11.67
CA THR A 4 -0.92 -1.12 -10.77
C THR A 4 -1.38 -1.04 -9.32
N VAL A 5 -1.22 -2.13 -8.57
CA VAL A 5 -1.53 -2.22 -7.14
C VAL A 5 -0.26 -2.02 -6.33
N ILE A 6 -0.25 -0.99 -5.48
CA ILE A 6 0.89 -0.64 -4.62
C ILE A 6 0.54 -1.00 -3.19
N CYS A 7 1.28 -1.96 -2.62
CA CYS A 7 1.11 -2.42 -1.25
C CYS A 7 2.48 -2.68 -0.60
N ASP A 8 2.62 -2.33 0.68
CA ASP A 8 3.90 -2.49 1.38
C ASP A 8 4.31 -3.96 1.50
N VAL A 9 3.35 -4.81 1.83
CA VAL A 9 3.54 -6.26 1.95
C VAL A 9 2.30 -6.99 1.42
N LEU A 10 2.53 -8.03 0.65
CA LEU A 10 1.49 -8.92 0.14
C LEU A 10 1.83 -10.39 0.46
N GLY A 11 2.59 -10.63 1.52
CA GLY A 11 3.11 -11.94 1.90
C GLY A 11 2.04 -12.99 2.22
N GLU A 12 2.27 -13.78 3.24
CA GLU A 12 1.34 -14.83 3.64
C GLU A 12 -0.04 -14.26 3.99
N PRO A 13 -1.14 -14.94 3.62
CA PRO A 13 -2.52 -14.49 3.88
C PRO A 13 -2.89 -14.69 5.37
N ASN A 14 -2.12 -14.09 6.26
CA ASN A 14 -2.26 -14.21 7.71
C ASN A 14 -3.04 -13.06 8.36
N ASN A 15 -3.49 -12.10 7.58
CA ASN A 15 -4.30 -10.98 8.06
C ASN A 15 -5.35 -10.56 7.03
N GLY A 16 -6.41 -9.91 7.52
CA GLY A 16 -7.57 -9.52 6.70
C GLY A 16 -7.22 -8.61 5.52
N THR A 17 -6.26 -7.70 5.69
CA THR A 17 -5.88 -6.77 4.61
C THR A 17 -5.15 -7.47 3.48
N THR A 18 -4.25 -8.42 3.80
CA THR A 18 -3.58 -9.23 2.78
C THR A 18 -4.58 -10.07 2.00
N ILE A 19 -5.53 -10.72 2.71
CA ILE A 19 -6.60 -11.52 2.08
C ILE A 19 -7.46 -10.62 1.18
N ALA A 20 -7.86 -9.44 1.65
CA ALA A 20 -8.64 -8.48 0.86
C ALA A 20 -7.89 -8.04 -0.40
N THR A 21 -6.59 -7.75 -0.28
CA THR A 21 -5.74 -7.36 -1.41
C THR A 21 -5.60 -8.47 -2.44
N LEU A 22 -5.35 -9.71 -1.99
CA LEU A 22 -5.27 -10.87 -2.88
C LEU A 22 -6.60 -11.13 -3.60
N ASN A 23 -7.73 -11.01 -2.90
CA ASN A 23 -9.05 -11.15 -3.49
C ASN A 23 -9.33 -10.03 -4.51
N PHE A 24 -8.94 -8.81 -4.21
CA PHE A 24 -9.04 -7.67 -5.14
C PHE A 24 -8.25 -7.94 -6.43
N ILE A 25 -7.00 -8.39 -6.31
CA ILE A 25 -6.16 -8.75 -7.46
C ILE A 25 -6.81 -9.86 -8.29
N ARG A 26 -7.27 -10.94 -7.62
CA ARG A 26 -7.96 -12.05 -8.31
C ARG A 26 -9.22 -11.58 -9.04
N HIS A 27 -10.00 -10.70 -8.39
CA HIS A 27 -11.21 -10.16 -9.01
C HIS A 27 -10.90 -9.30 -10.24
N LEU A 28 -9.92 -8.43 -10.19
CA LEU A 28 -9.47 -7.65 -11.35
C LEU A 28 -9.06 -8.58 -12.51
N LYS A 29 -8.29 -9.63 -12.22
CA LYS A 29 -7.87 -10.63 -13.23
C LYS A 29 -9.06 -11.39 -13.82
N SER A 30 -10.02 -11.81 -12.99
CA SER A 30 -11.24 -12.51 -13.46
C SER A 30 -12.11 -11.64 -14.37
N LYS A 31 -11.97 -10.31 -14.28
CA LYS A 31 -12.61 -9.33 -15.17
C LYS A 31 -11.78 -9.00 -16.42
N GLY A 32 -10.67 -9.71 -16.66
CA GLY A 32 -9.81 -9.52 -17.83
C GLY A 32 -8.86 -8.32 -17.72
N HIS A 33 -8.61 -7.79 -16.51
CA HIS A 33 -7.62 -6.74 -16.31
C HIS A 33 -6.23 -7.33 -16.09
N ARG A 34 -5.20 -6.67 -16.64
CA ARG A 34 -3.81 -6.95 -16.30
C ARG A 34 -3.49 -6.27 -14.97
N VAL A 35 -2.83 -6.98 -14.05
CA VAL A 35 -2.47 -6.46 -12.74
C VAL A 35 -0.96 -6.50 -12.55
N THR A 36 -0.37 -5.34 -12.30
CA THR A 36 1.01 -5.19 -11.86
C THR A 36 1.02 -4.93 -10.35
N VAL A 37 1.90 -5.60 -9.61
CA VAL A 37 2.03 -5.44 -8.15
C VAL A 37 3.38 -4.84 -7.81
N VAL A 38 3.39 -3.80 -6.96
CA VAL A 38 4.61 -3.23 -6.36
C VAL A 38 4.56 -3.49 -4.85
N SER A 39 5.48 -4.30 -4.35
CA SER A 39 5.55 -4.66 -2.92
C SER A 39 6.97 -4.98 -2.46
N ALA A 40 7.19 -5.08 -1.15
CA ALA A 40 8.51 -5.42 -0.60
C ALA A 40 8.75 -6.93 -0.49
N ASP A 41 7.74 -7.74 -0.65
CA ASP A 41 7.88 -9.20 -0.55
C ASP A 41 8.02 -9.86 -1.93
N LYS A 42 8.63 -11.04 -1.93
CA LYS A 42 8.88 -11.85 -3.12
C LYS A 42 7.81 -12.91 -3.38
N VAL A 43 6.74 -12.94 -2.59
CA VAL A 43 5.71 -13.97 -2.71
C VAL A 43 5.00 -13.86 -4.05
N THR A 44 4.95 -14.95 -4.76
CA THR A 44 4.29 -15.08 -6.05
C THR A 44 2.80 -15.37 -5.83
N ASP A 45 2.00 -14.34 -5.93
CA ASP A 45 0.53 -14.43 -5.89
C ASP A 45 -0.09 -14.66 -7.27
N GLY A 46 0.72 -15.10 -8.24
CA GLY A 46 0.32 -15.27 -9.63
C GLY A 46 0.16 -13.94 -10.39
N ALA A 47 0.65 -12.81 -9.88
CA ALA A 47 0.74 -11.57 -10.63
C ALA A 47 1.75 -11.74 -11.79
N GLU A 48 1.31 -11.46 -13.01
CA GLU A 48 2.16 -11.59 -14.21
C GLU A 48 3.34 -10.63 -14.18
N ASN A 49 3.13 -9.43 -13.60
CA ASN A 49 4.14 -8.40 -13.46
C ASN A 49 4.26 -8.00 -11.98
N ARG A 50 5.42 -8.27 -11.39
CA ARG A 50 5.71 -7.88 -10.02
C ARG A 50 7.02 -7.10 -9.96
N TYR A 51 6.96 -5.95 -9.30
CA TYR A 51 8.11 -5.13 -8.97
C TYR A 51 8.37 -5.22 -7.46
N VAL A 52 9.55 -5.72 -7.11
CA VAL A 52 9.97 -5.85 -5.71
C VAL A 52 10.79 -4.63 -5.31
N VAL A 53 10.35 -3.96 -4.23
CA VAL A 53 11.08 -2.84 -3.63
C VAL A 53 11.75 -3.28 -2.33
N PRO A 54 12.84 -2.62 -1.89
CA PRO A 54 13.47 -2.96 -0.62
C PRO A 54 12.57 -2.61 0.57
N THR A 55 12.81 -3.26 1.71
CA THR A 55 12.21 -2.90 3.00
C THR A 55 12.95 -1.74 3.66
N ILE A 56 12.24 -0.97 4.49
CA ILE A 56 12.87 0.03 5.36
C ILE A 56 13.59 -0.71 6.49
N ASN A 57 14.86 -0.38 6.70
CA ASN A 57 15.65 -0.94 7.78
C ASN A 57 15.59 0.00 9.01
N PHE A 58 15.01 -0.48 10.10
CA PHE A 58 14.92 0.21 11.39
C PHE A 58 15.99 -0.23 12.38
N GLY A 59 17.07 -0.85 11.91
CA GLY A 59 18.16 -1.33 12.77
C GLY A 59 17.69 -2.37 13.79
N PRO A 60 18.01 -2.22 15.09
CA PRO A 60 17.68 -3.21 16.12
C PRO A 60 16.16 -3.44 16.31
N PHE A 61 15.33 -2.49 15.87
CA PHE A 61 13.87 -2.61 15.97
C PHE A 61 13.25 -3.51 14.89
N ASN A 62 14.00 -3.91 13.87
CA ASN A 62 13.49 -4.78 12.79
C ASN A 62 12.91 -6.08 13.30
N ALA A 63 13.53 -6.72 14.29
CA ALA A 63 13.07 -7.99 14.84
C ALA A 63 11.69 -7.84 15.52
N ALA A 64 11.48 -6.75 16.24
CA ALA A 64 10.22 -6.46 16.91
C ALA A 64 9.11 -6.12 15.89
N LEU A 65 9.41 -5.31 14.88
CA LEU A 65 8.47 -4.96 13.83
C LEU A 65 8.06 -6.18 13.01
N LYS A 66 9.03 -7.02 12.62
CA LYS A 66 8.76 -8.26 11.87
C LYS A 66 7.89 -9.23 12.68
N ARG A 67 8.15 -9.38 13.99
CA ARG A 67 7.34 -10.21 14.89
C ARG A 67 5.88 -9.74 14.99
N ASN A 68 5.67 -8.42 14.89
CA ASN A 68 4.33 -7.81 14.87
C ASN A 68 3.73 -7.72 13.45
N GLY A 69 4.34 -8.37 12.45
CA GLY A 69 3.84 -8.36 11.06
C GLY A 69 3.96 -7.01 10.35
N VAL A 70 4.73 -6.07 10.93
CA VAL A 70 4.91 -4.73 10.36
C VAL A 70 6.17 -4.73 9.50
N LEU A 71 5.99 -4.87 8.20
CA LEU A 71 7.04 -4.64 7.21
C LEU A 71 6.65 -3.40 6.41
N LEU A 72 7.52 -2.39 6.40
CA LEU A 72 7.32 -1.18 5.61
C LEU A 72 8.25 -1.20 4.41
N ALA A 73 7.68 -0.96 3.24
CA ALA A 73 8.41 -0.90 1.99
C ALA A 73 9.09 0.46 1.82
N LYS A 74 10.33 0.44 1.34
CA LYS A 74 11.05 1.64 0.94
C LYS A 74 10.63 2.02 -0.47
N ALA A 75 10.17 3.24 -0.66
CA ALA A 75 9.84 3.73 -1.98
C ALA A 75 11.10 3.82 -2.87
N ASP A 76 11.03 3.18 -4.02
CA ASP A 76 12.02 3.30 -5.08
C ASP A 76 11.38 4.01 -6.27
N LYS A 77 11.89 5.21 -6.59
CA LYS A 77 11.32 6.07 -7.63
C LYS A 77 11.40 5.42 -9.01
N HIS A 78 12.50 4.73 -9.32
CA HIS A 78 12.69 4.12 -10.62
C HIS A 78 11.72 2.96 -10.85
N ILE A 79 11.58 2.10 -9.84
CA ILE A 79 10.64 0.98 -9.86
C ILE A 79 9.19 1.50 -9.97
N LEU A 80 8.82 2.50 -9.14
CA LEU A 80 7.49 3.10 -9.19
C LEU A 80 7.20 3.73 -10.56
N THR A 81 8.17 4.44 -11.15
CA THR A 81 8.01 5.04 -12.47
C THR A 81 7.68 3.98 -13.51
N LYS A 82 8.48 2.91 -13.60
CA LYS A 82 8.23 1.81 -14.54
C LYS A 82 6.85 1.18 -14.37
N ALA A 83 6.48 0.88 -13.12
CA ALA A 83 5.20 0.23 -12.83
C ALA A 83 3.99 1.13 -13.13
N ILE A 84 4.13 2.45 -13.01
CA ILE A 84 3.05 3.42 -13.22
C ILE A 84 2.96 3.86 -14.69
N GLU A 85 4.06 3.90 -15.43
CA GLU A 85 4.06 4.27 -16.86
C GLU A 85 3.09 3.42 -17.68
N GLU A 86 3.10 2.11 -17.46
CA GLU A 86 2.27 1.15 -18.18
C GLU A 86 0.84 1.03 -17.60
N ALA A 87 0.54 1.71 -16.49
CA ALA A 87 -0.75 1.62 -15.83
C ALA A 87 -1.80 2.52 -16.48
N ASP A 88 -3.03 2.02 -16.60
CA ASP A 88 -4.22 2.82 -16.88
C ASP A 88 -4.79 3.43 -15.59
N ALA A 89 -4.58 2.76 -14.45
CA ALA A 89 -4.97 3.23 -13.11
C ALA A 89 -4.03 2.66 -12.04
N VAL A 90 -3.89 3.41 -10.93
CA VAL A 90 -3.07 3.01 -9.79
C VAL A 90 -3.95 2.85 -8.55
N HIS A 91 -3.79 1.74 -7.84
CA HIS A 91 -4.48 1.45 -6.59
C HIS A 91 -3.51 1.40 -5.42
N ILE A 92 -3.75 2.23 -4.41
CA ILE A 92 -2.94 2.31 -3.18
C ILE A 92 -3.61 1.53 -2.07
N GLN A 93 -2.90 0.55 -1.52
CA GLN A 93 -3.45 -0.31 -0.48
C GLN A 93 -3.21 0.22 0.93
N PHE A 94 -2.05 0.85 1.17
CA PHE A 94 -1.69 1.37 2.49
C PHE A 94 -1.22 2.83 2.43
N PRO A 95 -1.52 3.65 3.46
CA PRO A 95 -1.14 5.05 3.51
C PRO A 95 0.28 5.28 4.03
N PHE A 96 1.22 4.36 3.73
CA PHE A 96 2.61 4.44 4.19
C PHE A 96 3.54 5.05 3.13
N ALA A 97 4.85 4.92 3.33
CA ALA A 97 5.85 5.60 2.50
C ALA A 97 5.78 5.20 1.02
N LEU A 98 5.62 3.92 0.73
CA LEU A 98 5.51 3.41 -0.64
C LEU A 98 4.22 3.92 -1.31
N GLY A 99 3.09 3.78 -0.63
CA GLY A 99 1.79 4.28 -1.11
C GLY A 99 1.78 5.79 -1.35
N ALA A 100 2.39 6.56 -0.43
CA ALA A 100 2.52 8.02 -0.56
C ALA A 100 3.36 8.44 -1.78
N ALA A 101 4.47 7.75 -2.02
CA ALA A 101 5.31 8.01 -3.19
C ALA A 101 4.58 7.63 -4.49
N GLY A 102 3.91 6.47 -4.49
CA GLY A 102 3.13 5.99 -5.64
C GLY A 102 1.96 6.91 -6.00
N ALA A 103 1.14 7.32 -5.03
CA ALA A 103 0.01 8.22 -5.25
C ALA A 103 0.46 9.57 -5.84
N LYS A 104 1.49 10.18 -5.23
CA LYS A 104 2.05 11.44 -5.71
C LYS A 104 2.66 11.34 -7.11
N LEU A 105 3.33 10.21 -7.40
CA LEU A 105 3.94 10.00 -8.71
C LEU A 105 2.86 9.74 -9.78
N ALA A 106 1.87 8.91 -9.48
CA ALA A 106 0.76 8.63 -10.39
C ALA A 106 -0.02 9.90 -10.75
N GLN A 107 -0.31 10.77 -9.76
CA GLN A 107 -0.93 12.07 -10.03
C GLN A 107 -0.07 12.95 -10.95
N LYS A 108 1.27 12.99 -10.74
CA LYS A 108 2.18 13.74 -11.61
C LYS A 108 2.21 13.19 -13.04
N MET A 109 1.96 11.89 -13.20
CA MET A 109 1.89 11.23 -14.50
C MET A 109 0.46 11.22 -15.09
N HIS A 110 -0.46 11.97 -14.46
CA HIS A 110 -1.86 12.08 -14.88
C HIS A 110 -2.59 10.71 -14.96
N LYS A 111 -2.20 9.77 -14.08
CA LYS A 111 -2.87 8.48 -13.96
C LYS A 111 -3.97 8.55 -12.89
N PRO A 112 -5.16 7.99 -13.13
CA PRO A 112 -6.18 7.85 -12.10
C PRO A 112 -5.66 7.09 -10.89
N VAL A 113 -5.94 7.61 -9.68
CA VAL A 113 -5.49 7.04 -8.42
C VAL A 113 -6.67 6.65 -7.55
N THR A 114 -6.74 5.41 -7.15
CA THR A 114 -7.69 4.92 -6.16
C THR A 114 -6.97 4.41 -4.92
N ALA A 115 -7.62 4.38 -3.78
CA ALA A 115 -7.04 3.82 -2.56
C ALA A 115 -8.07 3.04 -1.74
N SER A 116 -7.58 2.07 -0.98
CA SER A 116 -8.35 1.40 0.07
C SER A 116 -8.04 2.00 1.43
N PHE A 117 -9.08 2.13 2.27
CA PHE A 117 -8.94 2.57 3.66
C PHE A 117 -8.97 1.35 4.59
N HIS A 118 -7.87 0.57 4.60
CA HIS A 118 -7.75 -0.61 5.47
C HIS A 118 -6.97 -0.36 6.76
N CYS A 119 -6.27 0.78 6.86
CA CYS A 119 -5.43 1.10 8.01
C CYS A 119 -6.05 2.22 8.84
N GLN A 120 -6.60 1.86 10.01
CA GLN A 120 -7.04 2.85 10.99
C GLN A 120 -5.83 3.45 11.72
N ALA A 121 -5.94 4.72 12.11
CA ALA A 121 -4.88 5.39 12.87
C ALA A 121 -4.59 4.70 14.19
N GLU A 122 -5.64 4.18 14.84
CA GLU A 122 -5.59 3.42 16.09
C GLU A 122 -4.68 2.18 15.98
N ASN A 123 -4.70 1.50 14.83
CA ASN A 123 -3.82 0.36 14.59
C ASN A 123 -2.34 0.78 14.56
N VAL A 124 -2.04 1.96 14.02
CA VAL A 124 -0.67 2.48 13.98
C VAL A 124 -0.23 2.97 15.36
N THR A 125 -1.08 3.72 16.05
CA THR A 125 -0.76 4.30 17.36
C THR A 125 -0.74 3.25 18.47
N SER A 126 -1.39 2.08 18.29
CA SER A 126 -1.30 0.95 19.23
C SER A 126 0.13 0.42 19.38
N HIS A 127 0.94 0.44 18.31
CA HIS A 127 2.33 -0.01 18.35
C HIS A 127 3.26 0.83 19.25
N ILE A 128 2.81 2.05 19.59
CA ILE A 128 3.52 2.96 20.51
C ILE A 128 2.73 3.22 21.80
N GLY A 129 1.72 2.38 22.09
CA GLY A 129 0.91 2.47 23.30
C GLY A 129 -0.09 3.65 23.33
N MET A 130 -0.36 4.28 22.17
CA MET A 130 -1.22 5.47 22.06
C MET A 130 -2.58 5.20 21.39
N MET A 131 -3.05 3.96 21.34
CA MET A 131 -4.29 3.58 20.64
C MET A 131 -5.50 4.45 21.06
N ASN A 132 -5.64 4.72 22.35
CA ASN A 132 -6.76 5.51 22.91
C ASN A 132 -6.47 7.02 23.00
N PHE A 133 -5.30 7.48 22.54
CA PHE A 133 -4.92 8.88 22.60
C PHE A 133 -5.43 9.64 21.37
N ARG A 134 -6.61 10.23 21.47
CA ARG A 134 -7.30 10.93 20.38
C ARG A 134 -6.43 11.93 19.60
N PRO A 135 -5.57 12.77 20.24
CA PRO A 135 -4.74 13.71 19.49
C PRO A 135 -3.76 13.01 18.54
N ALA A 136 -3.14 11.89 18.98
CA ALA A 136 -2.23 11.12 18.13
C ALA A 136 -2.98 10.49 16.94
N ASN A 137 -4.16 9.93 17.18
CA ASN A 137 -5.00 9.36 16.11
C ASN A 137 -5.42 10.43 15.09
N ARG A 138 -5.87 11.61 15.56
CA ARG A 138 -6.19 12.75 14.67
C ARG A 138 -4.98 13.19 13.84
N LEU A 139 -3.80 13.26 14.44
CA LEU A 139 -2.56 13.59 13.72
C LEU A 139 -2.23 12.53 12.66
N THR A 140 -2.36 11.26 13.00
CA THR A 140 -2.11 10.13 12.09
C THR A 140 -3.07 10.18 10.89
N TYR A 141 -4.39 10.37 11.12
CA TYR A 141 -5.35 10.57 10.02
C TYR A 141 -5.01 11.77 9.14
N LYS A 142 -4.59 12.90 9.75
CA LYS A 142 -4.15 14.09 9.01
C LYS A 142 -2.92 13.80 8.15
N ILE A 143 -1.99 12.99 8.64
CA ILE A 143 -0.80 12.54 7.89
C ILE A 143 -1.23 11.65 6.72
N PHE A 144 -2.09 10.65 6.94
CA PHE A 144 -2.61 9.78 5.89
C PHE A 144 -3.30 10.57 4.79
N TYR A 145 -4.20 11.49 5.17
CA TYR A 145 -4.86 12.36 4.22
C TYR A 145 -3.85 13.19 3.40
N ARG A 146 -2.93 13.90 4.07
CA ARG A 146 -1.98 14.79 3.41
C ARG A 146 -0.96 14.07 2.53
N ARG A 147 -0.59 12.83 2.89
CA ARG A 147 0.44 12.07 2.19
C ARG A 147 -0.10 11.19 1.08
N VAL A 148 -1.34 10.69 1.22
CA VAL A 148 -1.92 9.71 0.30
C VAL A 148 -3.28 10.17 -0.21
N TYR A 149 -4.29 10.21 0.66
CA TYR A 149 -5.69 10.30 0.21
C TYR A 149 -6.03 11.57 -0.55
N ARG A 150 -5.34 12.69 -0.29
CA ARG A 150 -5.50 13.92 -1.07
C ARG A 150 -5.09 13.81 -2.54
N TYR A 151 -4.35 12.77 -2.91
CA TYR A 151 -3.91 12.50 -4.27
C TYR A 151 -4.77 11.45 -4.97
N CYS A 152 -5.77 10.90 -4.27
CA CYS A 152 -6.65 9.86 -4.79
C CYS A 152 -7.95 10.47 -5.30
N ASP A 153 -8.40 10.00 -6.45
CA ASP A 153 -9.70 10.38 -7.04
C ASP A 153 -10.85 9.68 -6.31
N ILE A 154 -10.61 8.43 -5.86
CA ILE A 154 -11.59 7.61 -5.13
C ILE A 154 -10.90 6.91 -3.98
N VAL A 155 -11.56 6.89 -2.81
CA VAL A 155 -11.14 6.10 -1.64
C VAL A 155 -12.24 5.11 -1.30
N HIS A 156 -11.91 3.83 -1.34
CA HIS A 156 -12.80 2.74 -0.96
C HIS A 156 -12.71 2.47 0.55
N TYR A 157 -13.84 2.50 1.22
CA TYR A 157 -13.98 2.12 2.63
C TYR A 157 -14.58 0.72 2.68
N PRO A 158 -13.87 -0.28 3.25
CA PRO A 158 -14.45 -1.58 3.48
C PRO A 158 -15.54 -1.46 4.56
N THR A 159 -16.69 -2.03 4.29
CA THR A 159 -17.82 -2.14 5.22
C THR A 159 -17.75 -3.42 6.01
#